data_6e95fdd6c258ec8f3fab2d1ef5cf003a
#
_entry.id   6e95fdd6c258ec8f3fab2d1ef5cf003a
#
_cell.length_a   1.000
_cell.length_b   1.000
_cell.length_c   1.000
_cell.angle_alpha   90.00
_cell.angle_beta   90.00
_cell.angle_gamma   90.00
#
_symmetry.space_group_name_H-M   'P 1'
#
loop_
_entity.id
_entity.type
_entity.pdbx_description
1 polymer ?
#
loop_
_entity_poly.entity_id
_entity_poly.type
_entity_poly.pdbx_seq_one_letter_code
_entity_poly.pdbx_strand_id
1 'polypeptide(L)'
;MNSDSLETVLKDAEAAHRAACASPLALDLTRGKPAASQLDAANALDGILGGQFLDQDGNDTRNYGGPLGIPELRALGGAVLDAPAAQVMAGGNSSLTLMYQFVDAALRFGFGGQSPWGEGAKMLCPVPGYDRHFALGEHLGIELIPIPMTDAGPDMDAAEAAVAADPAIKALWCVPKYTNPTGVSASGTATARLAA
;
A
#
# COMPACT_ATOMS: atom_id res chain seq x y z
N MET A 1 12.58 -11.36 33.81
CA MET A 1 13.43 -10.17 34.06
C MET A 1 13.37 -9.88 35.56
N ASN A 2 14.52 -9.71 36.23
CA ASN A 2 14.56 -9.39 37.64
C ASN A 2 14.17 -7.90 37.86
N SER A 3 13.58 -7.55 39.01
CA SER A 3 13.16 -6.18 39.37
C SER A 3 14.28 -5.17 39.17
N ASP A 4 15.50 -5.50 39.61
CA ASP A 4 16.66 -4.62 39.50
C ASP A 4 17.06 -4.32 38.05
N SER A 5 16.80 -5.26 37.12
CA SER A 5 17.06 -5.06 35.69
C SER A 5 16.00 -4.11 35.07
N LEU A 6 14.76 -4.14 35.54
CA LEU A 6 13.71 -3.24 35.10
C LEU A 6 13.93 -1.81 35.57
N GLU A 7 14.37 -1.63 36.82
CA GLU A 7 14.68 -0.29 37.34
C GLU A 7 15.86 0.35 36.58
N THR A 8 16.87 -0.44 36.24
CA THR A 8 18.02 0.04 35.46
C THR A 8 17.57 0.45 34.07
N VAL A 9 16.78 -0.38 33.36
CA VAL A 9 16.25 -0.06 32.05
C VAL A 9 15.37 1.19 32.06
N LEU A 10 14.53 1.35 33.09
CA LEU A 10 13.69 2.53 33.24
C LEU A 10 14.54 3.79 33.41
N LYS A 11 15.55 3.75 34.31
CA LYS A 11 16.45 4.87 34.56
C LYS A 11 17.22 5.30 33.30
N ASP A 12 17.70 4.32 32.53
CA ASP A 12 18.42 4.59 31.29
C ASP A 12 17.48 5.17 30.21
N ALA A 13 16.27 4.65 30.09
CA ALA A 13 15.25 5.21 29.19
C ALA A 13 14.84 6.64 29.54
N GLU A 14 14.65 6.95 30.84
CA GLU A 14 14.39 8.30 31.32
C GLU A 14 15.55 9.26 31.06
N ALA A 15 16.80 8.80 31.22
CA ALA A 15 17.97 9.60 30.92
C ALA A 15 18.07 9.90 29.41
N ALA A 16 17.84 8.91 28.57
CA ALA A 16 17.81 9.06 27.11
C ALA A 16 16.68 10.01 26.67
N HIS A 17 15.50 9.89 27.25
CA HIS A 17 14.37 10.78 26.99
C HIS A 17 14.70 12.23 27.38
N ARG A 18 15.25 12.47 28.58
CA ARG A 18 15.66 13.82 28.99
C ARG A 18 16.72 14.40 28.05
N ALA A 19 17.69 13.61 27.61
CA ALA A 19 18.69 14.06 26.66
C ALA A 19 18.09 14.41 25.30
N ALA A 20 17.13 13.63 24.81
CA ALA A 20 16.41 13.90 23.58
C ALA A 20 15.58 15.20 23.68
N CYS A 21 14.87 15.41 24.80
CA CYS A 21 14.09 16.64 25.02
C CYS A 21 14.97 17.91 25.14
N ALA A 22 16.21 17.76 25.60
CA ALA A 22 17.17 18.86 25.66
C ALA A 22 17.86 19.16 24.31
N SER A 23 17.65 18.31 23.31
CA SER A 23 18.20 18.50 21.96
C SER A 23 17.52 19.69 21.26
N PRO A 24 18.26 20.55 20.54
CA PRO A 24 17.68 21.64 19.75
C PRO A 24 16.96 21.14 18.48
N LEU A 25 16.92 19.83 18.22
CA LEU A 25 16.29 19.26 17.06
C LEU A 25 14.76 19.33 17.18
N ALA A 26 14.12 20.02 16.24
CA ALA A 26 12.68 20.06 16.08
C ALA A 26 12.28 19.11 14.94
N LEU A 27 12.15 17.81 15.24
CA LEU A 27 11.79 16.79 14.28
C LEU A 27 10.30 16.48 14.37
N ASP A 28 9.61 16.55 13.24
CA ASP A 28 8.21 16.13 13.12
C ASP A 28 8.17 14.72 12.49
N LEU A 29 7.82 13.73 13.31
CA LEU A 29 7.65 12.33 12.90
C LEU A 29 6.18 11.95 12.73
N THR A 30 5.26 12.90 12.84
CA THR A 30 3.81 12.63 12.78
C THR A 30 3.34 12.28 11.37
N ARG A 31 4.10 12.69 10.34
CA ARG A 31 3.83 12.35 8.93
C ARG A 31 5.11 12.19 8.13
N GLY A 32 5.20 11.08 7.38
CA GLY A 32 6.19 10.94 6.32
C GLY A 32 5.85 11.89 5.17
N LYS A 33 6.71 12.91 4.94
CA LYS A 33 6.58 13.86 3.83
C LYS A 33 7.92 13.93 3.09
N PRO A 34 7.90 14.02 1.74
CA PRO A 34 9.12 14.32 1.01
C PRO A 34 9.73 15.65 1.48
N ALA A 35 11.05 15.71 1.59
CA ALA A 35 11.76 16.95 1.83
C ALA A 35 11.63 17.90 0.61
N ALA A 36 11.79 19.20 0.82
CA ALA A 36 11.69 20.20 -0.25
C ALA A 36 12.64 19.87 -1.43
N SER A 37 13.87 19.45 -1.15
CA SER A 37 14.84 19.05 -2.17
C SER A 37 14.41 17.81 -2.99
N GLN A 38 13.58 16.95 -2.45
CA GLN A 38 12.99 15.82 -3.20
C GLN A 38 11.84 16.29 -4.09
N LEU A 39 11.08 17.29 -3.65
CA LEU A 39 10.00 17.90 -4.43
C LEU A 39 10.54 18.73 -5.58
N ASP A 40 11.73 19.33 -5.45
CA ASP A 40 12.39 20.10 -6.51
C ASP A 40 12.58 19.29 -7.79
N ALA A 41 12.71 17.97 -7.70
CA ALA A 41 12.78 17.10 -8.87
C ALA A 41 11.52 17.19 -9.76
N ALA A 42 10.37 17.57 -9.20
CA ALA A 42 9.13 17.74 -9.94
C ALA A 42 9.00 19.11 -10.65
N ASN A 43 9.87 20.07 -10.34
CA ASN A 43 9.81 21.43 -10.92
C ASN A 43 9.95 21.41 -12.45
N ALA A 44 10.66 20.42 -13.01
CA ALA A 44 10.80 20.24 -14.45
C ALA A 44 9.49 19.85 -15.17
N LEU A 45 8.45 19.48 -14.42
CA LEU A 45 7.14 19.17 -14.99
C LEU A 45 6.34 20.43 -15.35
N ASP A 46 6.72 21.60 -14.79
CA ASP A 46 6.04 22.85 -15.11
C ASP A 46 6.28 23.21 -16.59
N GLY A 47 5.18 23.39 -17.33
CA GLY A 47 5.21 23.70 -18.74
C GLY A 47 5.73 22.60 -19.67
N ILE A 48 5.98 21.38 -19.19
CA ILE A 48 6.59 20.29 -19.98
C ILE A 48 5.81 19.95 -21.26
N LEU A 49 4.50 20.18 -21.27
CA LEU A 49 3.67 19.91 -22.44
C LEU A 49 3.91 20.89 -23.58
N GLY A 50 4.40 22.11 -23.31
CA GLY A 50 4.76 23.10 -24.32
C GLY A 50 3.68 23.37 -25.38
N GLY A 51 2.39 23.16 -25.05
CA GLY A 51 1.27 23.25 -25.99
C GLY A 51 1.01 21.94 -26.76
N GLN A 52 1.71 20.86 -26.46
CA GLN A 52 1.49 19.53 -27.05
C GLN A 52 0.44 18.78 -26.22
N PHE A 53 -0.75 18.65 -26.75
CA PHE A 53 -1.89 18.05 -26.04
C PHE A 53 -2.41 16.78 -26.70
N LEU A 54 -1.74 16.30 -27.74
CA LEU A 54 -2.11 15.03 -28.39
C LEU A 54 -1.34 13.87 -27.75
N ASP A 55 -2.05 12.78 -27.49
CA ASP A 55 -1.41 11.51 -27.14
C ASP A 55 -0.74 10.86 -28.37
N GLN A 56 -0.03 9.77 -28.19
CA GLN A 56 0.67 9.06 -29.29
C GLN A 56 -0.29 8.54 -30.38
N ASP A 57 -1.56 8.37 -30.06
CA ASP A 57 -2.61 7.93 -30.99
C ASP A 57 -3.30 9.12 -31.69
N GLY A 58 -2.87 10.36 -31.40
CA GLY A 58 -3.39 11.59 -31.99
C GLY A 58 -4.67 12.13 -31.35
N ASN A 59 -5.05 11.63 -30.18
CA ASN A 59 -6.23 12.12 -29.46
C ASN A 59 -5.89 13.36 -28.64
N ASP A 60 -6.78 14.34 -28.65
CA ASP A 60 -6.64 15.56 -27.84
C ASP A 60 -6.96 15.24 -26.36
N THR A 61 -5.92 15.25 -25.52
CA THR A 61 -6.01 14.90 -24.10
C THR A 61 -6.74 15.93 -23.25
N ARG A 62 -7.15 17.08 -23.81
CA ARG A 62 -7.97 18.08 -23.15
C ARG A 62 -9.47 17.74 -23.20
N ASN A 63 -9.85 16.73 -23.97
CA ASN A 63 -11.23 16.25 -24.12
C ASN A 63 -11.41 14.95 -23.32
N TYR A 64 -12.62 14.39 -23.37
CA TYR A 64 -12.93 13.08 -22.78
C TYR A 64 -12.01 12.01 -23.37
N GLY A 65 -11.39 11.22 -22.50
CA GLY A 65 -10.51 10.11 -22.86
C GLY A 65 -11.12 8.74 -22.61
N GLY A 66 -10.37 7.72 -22.95
CA GLY A 66 -10.73 6.34 -22.62
C GLY A 66 -10.61 6.03 -21.13
N PRO A 67 -11.37 5.06 -20.61
CA PRO A 67 -11.42 4.74 -19.16
C PRO A 67 -10.11 4.15 -18.62
N LEU A 68 -9.21 3.69 -19.48
CA LEU A 68 -7.96 3.08 -19.07
C LEU A 68 -6.81 4.08 -18.90
N GLY A 69 -7.00 5.35 -19.32
CA GLY A 69 -5.95 6.36 -19.38
C GLY A 69 -5.18 6.37 -20.70
N ILE A 70 -4.37 7.41 -20.91
CA ILE A 70 -3.59 7.57 -22.15
C ILE A 70 -2.48 6.51 -22.26
N PRO A 71 -2.11 6.12 -23.49
CA PRO A 71 -1.14 5.05 -23.72
C PRO A 71 0.21 5.28 -23.05
N GLU A 72 0.72 6.53 -23.09
CA GLU A 72 2.01 6.90 -22.49
C GLU A 72 2.01 6.70 -20.97
N LEU A 73 0.93 7.09 -20.28
CA LEU A 73 0.83 6.91 -18.83
C LEU A 73 0.71 5.44 -18.46
N ARG A 74 0.02 4.65 -19.28
CA ARG A 74 -0.07 3.20 -19.10
C ARG A 74 1.28 2.51 -19.34
N ALA A 75 2.04 2.96 -20.35
CA ALA A 75 3.39 2.47 -20.60
C ALA A 75 4.34 2.83 -19.44
N LEU A 76 4.27 4.06 -18.94
CA LEU A 76 5.04 4.49 -17.76
C LEU A 76 4.68 3.66 -16.52
N GLY A 77 3.39 3.46 -16.27
CA GLY A 77 2.91 2.60 -15.18
C GLY A 77 3.39 1.17 -15.33
N GLY A 78 3.39 0.63 -16.53
CA GLY A 78 3.94 -0.69 -16.84
C GLY A 78 5.42 -0.81 -16.50
N ALA A 79 6.22 0.19 -16.85
CA ALA A 79 7.64 0.22 -16.53
C ALA A 79 7.90 0.31 -15.01
N VAL A 80 7.08 1.06 -14.27
CA VAL A 80 7.19 1.18 -12.80
C VAL A 80 6.75 -0.11 -12.08
N LEU A 81 5.73 -0.78 -12.60
CA LEU A 81 5.13 -1.98 -11.98
C LEU A 81 5.71 -3.29 -12.49
N ASP A 82 6.63 -3.24 -13.44
CA ASP A 82 7.16 -4.42 -14.16
C ASP A 82 6.01 -5.28 -14.76
N ALA A 83 5.07 -4.61 -15.41
CA ALA A 83 3.88 -5.22 -15.99
C ALA A 83 3.63 -4.74 -17.43
N PRO A 84 2.99 -5.56 -18.28
CA PRO A 84 2.58 -5.11 -19.60
C PRO A 84 1.64 -3.90 -19.54
N ALA A 85 1.84 -2.87 -20.36
CA ALA A 85 0.98 -1.69 -20.41
C ALA A 85 -0.51 -2.04 -20.63
N ALA A 86 -0.79 -3.17 -21.30
CA ALA A 86 -2.16 -3.67 -21.49
C ALA A 86 -2.87 -4.06 -20.18
N GLN A 87 -2.11 -4.35 -19.12
CA GLN A 87 -2.61 -4.71 -17.80
C GLN A 87 -2.67 -3.50 -16.84
N VAL A 88 -2.30 -2.31 -17.31
CA VAL A 88 -2.26 -1.10 -16.50
C VAL A 88 -3.46 -0.23 -16.84
N MET A 89 -4.15 0.22 -15.80
CA MET A 89 -5.17 1.25 -15.85
C MET A 89 -4.69 2.47 -15.04
N ALA A 90 -4.66 3.63 -15.69
CA ALA A 90 -4.29 4.87 -15.02
C ALA A 90 -5.53 5.48 -14.35
N GLY A 91 -5.44 5.73 -13.07
CA GLY A 91 -6.50 6.37 -12.28
C GLY A 91 -6.09 7.74 -11.76
N GLY A 92 -6.81 8.22 -10.76
CA GLY A 92 -6.48 9.46 -10.08
C GLY A 92 -5.18 9.36 -9.26
N ASN A 93 -4.76 10.48 -8.70
CA ASN A 93 -3.50 10.61 -7.95
C ASN A 93 -3.60 10.14 -6.48
N SER A 94 -4.75 9.67 -6.03
CA SER A 94 -4.95 9.15 -4.68
C SER A 94 -4.98 7.62 -4.68
N SER A 95 -3.91 7.00 -4.17
CA SER A 95 -3.85 5.54 -4.04
C SER A 95 -4.97 4.99 -3.14
N LEU A 96 -5.35 5.69 -2.07
CA LEU A 96 -6.46 5.26 -1.20
C LEU A 96 -7.79 5.26 -1.93
N THR A 97 -8.05 6.23 -2.82
CA THR A 97 -9.25 6.24 -3.65
C THR A 97 -9.26 5.07 -4.61
N LEU A 98 -8.13 4.76 -5.25
CA LEU A 98 -8.02 3.61 -6.15
C LEU A 98 -8.22 2.28 -5.40
N MET A 99 -7.66 2.14 -4.21
CA MET A 99 -7.85 0.98 -3.35
C MET A 99 -9.31 0.81 -2.95
N TYR A 100 -9.97 1.90 -2.54
CA TYR A 100 -11.40 1.89 -2.23
C TYR A 100 -12.23 1.43 -3.42
N GLN A 101 -12.02 2.04 -4.59
CA GLN A 101 -12.75 1.70 -5.80
C GLN A 101 -12.57 0.24 -6.22
N PHE A 102 -11.34 -0.28 -6.07
CA PHE A 102 -11.04 -1.67 -6.39
C PHE A 102 -11.80 -2.62 -5.45
N VAL A 103 -11.74 -2.40 -4.14
CA VAL A 103 -12.38 -3.27 -3.15
C VAL A 103 -13.92 -3.15 -3.22
N ASP A 104 -14.46 -1.94 -3.40
CA ASP A 104 -15.91 -1.73 -3.60
C ASP A 104 -16.41 -2.45 -4.86
N ALA A 105 -15.63 -2.39 -5.95
CA ALA A 105 -15.97 -3.14 -7.17
C ALA A 105 -15.92 -4.66 -6.96
N ALA A 106 -14.93 -5.17 -6.20
CA ALA A 106 -14.87 -6.58 -5.86
C ALA A 106 -16.07 -7.06 -5.04
N LEU A 107 -16.48 -6.26 -4.06
CA LEU A 107 -17.65 -6.55 -3.23
C LEU A 107 -18.95 -6.61 -4.04
N ARG A 108 -19.12 -5.71 -5.02
CA ARG A 108 -20.37 -5.53 -5.77
C ARG A 108 -20.45 -6.36 -7.05
N PHE A 109 -19.34 -6.51 -7.76
CA PHE A 109 -19.35 -7.06 -9.11
C PHE A 109 -18.44 -8.29 -9.26
N GLY A 110 -17.46 -8.47 -8.39
CA GLY A 110 -16.41 -9.47 -8.57
C GLY A 110 -15.41 -9.09 -9.65
N PHE A 111 -14.41 -9.96 -9.86
CA PHE A 111 -13.39 -9.78 -10.90
C PHE A 111 -13.14 -11.09 -11.66
N GLY A 112 -12.67 -10.97 -12.90
CA GLY A 112 -12.22 -12.13 -13.68
C GLY A 112 -13.30 -13.20 -13.92
N GLY A 113 -14.57 -12.83 -13.93
CA GLY A 113 -15.69 -13.75 -14.07
C GLY A 113 -16.08 -14.47 -12.76
N GLN A 114 -15.44 -14.13 -11.64
CA GLN A 114 -15.84 -14.63 -10.32
C GLN A 114 -17.05 -13.85 -9.80
N SER A 115 -17.82 -14.52 -8.93
CA SER A 115 -18.94 -13.88 -8.23
C SER A 115 -18.47 -12.73 -7.35
N PRO A 116 -19.34 -11.72 -7.08
CA PRO A 116 -19.08 -10.69 -6.08
C PRO A 116 -18.66 -11.31 -4.74
N TRP A 117 -17.76 -10.61 -4.02
CA TRP A 117 -17.41 -11.05 -2.67
C TRP A 117 -18.61 -11.02 -1.73
N GLY A 118 -19.50 -10.02 -1.89
CA GLY A 118 -20.75 -9.92 -1.15
C GLY A 118 -20.59 -9.59 0.32
N GLU A 119 -21.71 -9.69 1.06
CA GLU A 119 -21.74 -9.51 2.51
C GLU A 119 -21.01 -10.66 3.21
N GLY A 120 -20.33 -10.36 4.32
CA GLY A 120 -19.57 -11.34 5.10
C GLY A 120 -18.20 -11.69 4.50
N ALA A 121 -17.74 -10.95 3.48
CA ALA A 121 -16.37 -11.09 2.98
C ALA A 121 -15.34 -10.79 4.08
N LYS A 122 -14.27 -11.57 4.08
CA LYS A 122 -13.15 -11.44 5.02
C LYS A 122 -11.86 -11.18 4.27
N MET A 123 -10.91 -10.52 4.95
CA MET A 123 -9.62 -10.18 4.37
C MET A 123 -8.50 -10.42 5.37
N LEU A 124 -7.42 -11.06 4.93
CA LEU A 124 -6.21 -11.20 5.73
C LEU A 124 -5.44 -9.88 5.75
N CYS A 125 -5.02 -9.49 6.94
CA CYS A 125 -4.29 -8.27 7.20
C CYS A 125 -2.99 -8.58 7.95
N PRO A 126 -1.82 -8.51 7.30
CA PRO A 126 -0.53 -8.65 7.97
C PRO A 126 -0.31 -7.54 9.01
N VAL A 127 0.04 -7.92 10.24
CA VAL A 127 0.22 -7.00 11.38
C VAL A 127 1.63 -7.16 11.97
N PRO A 128 2.37 -6.06 12.19
CA PRO A 128 2.04 -4.64 11.92
C PRO A 128 1.91 -4.33 10.43
N GLY A 129 0.96 -3.44 10.08
CA GLY A 129 0.66 -3.07 8.70
C GLY A 129 0.19 -1.62 8.56
N TYR A 130 -0.14 -1.21 7.34
CA TYR A 130 -0.58 0.15 7.08
C TYR A 130 -2.03 0.36 7.53
N ASP A 131 -2.22 1.24 8.51
CA ASP A 131 -3.49 1.47 9.19
C ASP A 131 -4.65 1.87 8.27
N ARG A 132 -4.36 2.54 7.14
CA ARG A 132 -5.38 2.95 6.16
C ARG A 132 -6.03 1.77 5.46
N HIS A 133 -5.30 0.67 5.26
CA HIS A 133 -5.88 -0.56 4.72
C HIS A 133 -6.94 -1.11 5.68
N PHE A 134 -6.65 -1.10 6.97
CA PHE A 134 -7.58 -1.61 7.98
C PHE A 134 -8.82 -0.73 8.07
N ALA A 135 -8.64 0.60 8.20
CA ALA A 135 -9.74 1.54 8.23
C ALA A 135 -10.65 1.47 6.98
N LEU A 136 -10.07 1.21 5.82
CA LEU A 136 -10.83 1.06 4.58
C LEU A 136 -11.63 -0.26 4.57
N GLY A 137 -11.02 -1.37 4.99
CA GLY A 137 -11.70 -2.66 5.12
C GLY A 137 -12.87 -2.59 6.10
N GLU A 138 -12.66 -2.01 7.28
CA GLU A 138 -13.71 -1.79 8.28
C GLU A 138 -14.85 -0.90 7.74
N HIS A 139 -14.51 0.19 7.05
CA HIS A 139 -15.50 1.08 6.42
C HIS A 139 -16.38 0.36 5.40
N LEU A 140 -15.82 -0.59 4.67
CA LEU A 140 -16.55 -1.41 3.70
C LEU A 140 -17.25 -2.62 4.31
N GLY A 141 -17.23 -2.79 5.62
CA GLY A 141 -17.88 -3.89 6.33
C GLY A 141 -17.19 -5.24 6.16
N ILE A 142 -15.90 -5.24 5.80
CA ILE A 142 -15.10 -6.45 5.65
C ILE A 142 -14.55 -6.86 7.01
N GLU A 143 -14.70 -8.12 7.39
CA GLU A 143 -14.05 -8.67 8.57
C GLU A 143 -12.54 -8.81 8.31
N LEU A 144 -11.73 -8.15 9.16
CA LEU A 144 -10.27 -8.17 9.05
C LEU A 144 -9.69 -9.25 9.95
N ILE A 145 -8.95 -10.18 9.36
CA ILE A 145 -8.29 -11.27 10.06
C ILE A 145 -6.79 -10.97 10.13
N PRO A 146 -6.26 -10.68 11.32
CA PRO A 146 -4.84 -10.39 11.46
C PRO A 146 -4.00 -11.67 11.27
N ILE A 147 -2.90 -11.54 10.52
CA ILE A 147 -1.86 -12.55 10.42
C ILE A 147 -0.51 -11.93 10.79
N PRO A 148 0.45 -12.69 11.34
CA PRO A 148 1.75 -12.14 11.71
C PRO A 148 2.54 -11.62 10.49
N MET A 149 3.29 -10.53 10.69
CA MET A 149 4.42 -10.15 9.83
C MET A 149 5.70 -10.77 10.37
N THR A 150 6.51 -11.29 9.47
CA THR A 150 7.85 -11.82 9.74
C THR A 150 8.90 -10.94 9.05
N ASP A 151 10.18 -11.19 9.29
CA ASP A 151 11.28 -10.51 8.60
C ASP A 151 11.35 -10.84 7.10
N ALA A 152 10.62 -11.87 6.66
CA ALA A 152 10.54 -12.31 5.26
C ALA A 152 9.22 -11.91 4.56
N GLY A 153 8.36 -11.13 5.21
CA GLY A 153 7.03 -10.75 4.73
C GLY A 153 5.90 -11.33 5.60
N PRO A 154 4.67 -11.39 5.09
CA PRO A 154 3.56 -12.04 5.79
C PRO A 154 3.88 -13.50 6.13
N ASP A 155 3.39 -13.96 7.26
CA ASP A 155 3.44 -15.39 7.62
C ASP A 155 2.53 -16.18 6.66
N MET A 156 3.16 -16.79 5.66
CA MET A 156 2.43 -17.49 4.62
C MET A 156 1.82 -18.81 5.10
N ASP A 157 2.39 -19.45 6.12
CA ASP A 157 1.81 -20.66 6.68
C ASP A 157 0.49 -20.32 7.39
N ALA A 158 0.48 -19.24 8.16
CA ALA A 158 -0.73 -18.73 8.78
C ALA A 158 -1.78 -18.26 7.74
N ALA A 159 -1.33 -17.58 6.68
CA ALA A 159 -2.21 -17.11 5.61
C ALA A 159 -2.90 -18.26 4.89
N GLU A 160 -2.14 -19.24 4.43
CA GLU A 160 -2.66 -20.41 3.69
C GLU A 160 -3.58 -21.29 4.58
N ALA A 161 -3.21 -21.48 5.85
CA ALA A 161 -4.05 -22.21 6.78
C ALA A 161 -5.40 -21.50 7.01
N ALA A 162 -5.41 -20.17 7.12
CA ALA A 162 -6.63 -19.39 7.29
C ALA A 162 -7.53 -19.48 6.05
N VAL A 163 -6.97 -19.31 4.84
CA VAL A 163 -7.71 -19.41 3.57
C VAL A 163 -8.29 -20.81 3.37
N ALA A 164 -7.53 -21.86 3.73
CA ALA A 164 -8.01 -23.23 3.63
C ALA A 164 -9.17 -23.53 4.61
N ALA A 165 -9.20 -22.85 5.75
CA ALA A 165 -10.21 -23.05 6.79
C ALA A 165 -11.51 -22.26 6.55
N ASP A 166 -11.43 -21.10 5.86
CA ASP A 166 -12.58 -20.20 5.72
C ASP A 166 -12.70 -19.66 4.28
N PRO A 167 -13.68 -20.15 3.50
CA PRO A 167 -13.91 -19.68 2.13
C PRO A 167 -14.46 -18.24 2.04
N ALA A 168 -14.85 -17.62 3.16
CA ALA A 168 -15.24 -16.22 3.20
C ALA A 168 -14.03 -15.27 3.08
N ILE A 169 -12.82 -15.76 3.27
CA ILE A 169 -11.59 -15.00 3.04
C ILE A 169 -11.38 -14.83 1.53
N LYS A 170 -11.42 -13.58 1.05
CA LYS A 170 -11.38 -13.24 -0.37
C LYS A 170 -10.08 -12.60 -0.81
N ALA A 171 -9.33 -12.02 0.11
CA ALA A 171 -8.11 -11.31 -0.21
C ALA A 171 -7.12 -11.29 0.96
N LEU A 172 -5.87 -11.02 0.63
CA LEU A 172 -4.83 -10.60 1.56
C LEU A 172 -4.36 -9.20 1.12
N TRP A 173 -4.34 -8.25 2.04
CA TRP A 173 -3.92 -6.88 1.75
C TRP A 173 -2.56 -6.59 2.37
N CYS A 174 -1.54 -6.49 1.56
CA CYS A 174 -0.18 -6.21 2.02
C CYS A 174 0.54 -5.16 1.15
N VAL A 175 1.64 -4.66 1.70
CA VAL A 175 2.64 -3.85 0.98
C VAL A 175 3.87 -4.73 0.83
N PRO A 176 4.15 -5.33 -0.34
CA PRO A 176 5.16 -6.37 -0.46
C PRO A 176 6.60 -5.84 -0.40
N LYS A 177 6.81 -4.53 -0.63
CA LYS A 177 8.13 -3.89 -0.52
C LYS A 177 8.06 -2.72 0.44
N TYR A 178 9.04 -2.65 1.34
CA TYR A 178 9.20 -1.53 2.29
C TYR A 178 7.91 -1.29 3.10
N THR A 179 7.36 -2.36 3.67
CA THR A 179 6.09 -2.35 4.42
C THR A 179 6.05 -1.23 5.46
N ASN A 180 4.98 -0.50 5.47
CA ASN A 180 4.71 0.47 6.52
C ASN A 180 3.98 -0.23 7.70
N PRO A 181 4.47 -0.17 8.96
CA PRO A 181 5.56 0.68 9.44
C PRO A 181 6.95 0.02 9.49
N THR A 182 7.08 -1.28 9.24
CA THR A 182 8.27 -2.06 9.59
C THR A 182 9.44 -1.90 8.59
N GLY A 183 9.19 -1.48 7.36
CA GLY A 183 10.20 -1.42 6.30
C GLY A 183 10.56 -2.78 5.70
N VAL A 184 9.96 -3.87 6.15
CA VAL A 184 10.20 -5.23 5.64
C VAL A 184 9.81 -5.34 4.17
N SER A 185 10.61 -6.06 3.39
CA SER A 185 10.26 -6.49 2.03
C SER A 185 10.04 -8.00 2.02
N ALA A 186 8.96 -8.43 1.37
CA ALA A 186 8.67 -9.85 1.23
C ALA A 186 9.78 -10.56 0.45
N SER A 187 10.18 -11.73 0.92
CA SER A 187 11.14 -12.59 0.23
C SER A 187 10.57 -13.12 -1.09
N GLY A 188 11.44 -13.56 -2.00
CA GLY A 188 11.00 -14.21 -3.24
C GLY A 188 10.09 -15.42 -2.98
N THR A 189 10.36 -16.19 -1.93
CA THR A 189 9.51 -17.32 -1.54
C THR A 189 8.14 -16.86 -1.07
N ALA A 190 8.05 -15.85 -0.21
CA ALA A 190 6.78 -15.31 0.24
C ALA A 190 5.98 -14.71 -0.93
N THR A 191 6.65 -13.97 -1.82
CA THR A 191 6.01 -13.39 -3.01
C THR A 191 5.47 -14.46 -3.95
N ALA A 192 6.21 -15.56 -4.18
CA ALA A 192 5.74 -16.67 -5.01
C ALA A 192 4.51 -17.34 -4.41
N ARG A 193 4.46 -17.52 -3.08
CA ARG A 193 3.30 -18.09 -2.38
C ARG A 193 2.09 -17.15 -2.39
N LEU A 194 2.31 -15.83 -2.32
CA LEU A 194 1.23 -14.83 -2.47
C LEU A 194 0.59 -14.84 -3.86
N ALA A 195 1.33 -15.26 -4.88
CA ALA A 195 0.87 -15.30 -6.28
C ALA A 195 0.25 -16.64 -6.69
N ALA A 196 0.36 -17.69 -5.86
CA ALA A 196 -0.16 -19.04 -6.15
C ALA A 196 -1.62 -19.17 -5.78
#